data_cd597ddf547cf72c87a2824314c4de8a
#
_entry.id   cd597ddf547cf72c87a2824314c4de8a
#
_cell.length_a   1.000
_cell.length_b   1.000
_cell.length_c   1.000
_cell.angle_alpha   90.00
_cell.angle_beta   90.00
_cell.angle_gamma   90.00
#
_symmetry.space_group_name_H-M   'P 1'
#
loop_
_entity.id
_entity.type
_entity.pdbx_description
1 polymer ?
#
loop_
_entity_poly.entity_id
_entity_poly.type
_entity_poly.pdbx_seq_one_letter_code
_entity_poly.pdbx_strand_id
1 'polypeptide(L)'
;MDNTSRSNSKFLPTTIKEMRALGWEQADIILFTGDAYVDHPSFGAAVIGRVLENAGFKVAIVPQPNWRDDLRDFKKLGEPRLFFAVSSGCMDSMVNHYTANIRLRSDDAYTPGGVSGYRPDYAVKVYSNIIKKIYPNIPLVIGGIEASLRRFTHYDYWSNSLKPSILIDSEADILVYGMGEKPIVEIAQRLSRGASIYQLRDIPQIGYVDSNLEKYSKSKNTINLHSYDRSEERRVGKECRSRW
;
A
#
# COMPACT_ATOMS: atom_id res chain seq x y z
N MET A 1 23.18 -10.08 27.62
CA MET A 1 21.71 -10.08 27.37
C MET A 1 21.20 -8.69 27.76
N ASP A 2 21.33 -7.74 26.88
CA ASP A 2 20.91 -6.36 27.16
C ASP A 2 19.41 -6.25 26.99
N ASN A 3 18.77 -6.08 28.13
CA ASN A 3 17.36 -5.78 28.25
C ASN A 3 17.17 -4.29 27.93
N THR A 4 17.34 -3.92 26.64
CA THR A 4 17.07 -2.57 26.18
C THR A 4 15.60 -2.28 26.42
N SER A 5 15.34 -1.36 27.34
CA SER A 5 14.06 -0.79 27.73
C SER A 5 13.14 -0.63 26.53
N ARG A 6 12.16 -1.51 26.38
CA ARG A 6 11.02 -1.29 25.47
C ARG A 6 10.38 0.01 25.94
N SER A 7 10.54 1.06 25.15
CA SER A 7 9.87 2.32 25.35
C SER A 7 8.36 2.04 25.40
N ASN A 8 7.74 2.34 26.54
CA ASN A 8 6.29 2.18 26.77
C ASN A 8 5.47 3.23 26.00
N SER A 9 5.77 3.45 24.72
CA SER A 9 4.89 4.22 23.87
C SER A 9 3.59 3.47 23.69
N LYS A 10 2.50 4.03 24.18
CA LYS A 10 1.16 3.46 24.08
C LYS A 10 0.71 3.32 22.62
N PHE A 11 1.20 4.18 21.73
CA PHE A 11 0.85 4.24 20.30
C PHE A 11 2.10 4.33 19.43
N LEU A 12 2.01 3.89 18.17
CA LEU A 12 3.06 4.12 17.18
C LEU A 12 3.14 5.61 16.86
N PRO A 13 4.35 6.20 16.70
CA PRO A 13 4.51 7.62 16.46
C PRO A 13 3.93 8.05 15.11
N THR A 14 3.29 9.22 15.12
CA THR A 14 2.69 9.88 13.95
C THR A 14 3.34 11.24 13.65
N THR A 15 4.22 11.68 14.56
CA THR A 15 4.91 12.97 14.47
C THR A 15 6.40 12.82 14.77
N ILE A 16 7.21 13.75 14.25
CA ILE A 16 8.66 13.81 14.60
C ILE A 16 8.88 13.99 16.10
N LYS A 17 7.99 14.74 16.78
CA LYS A 17 8.09 14.93 18.23
C LYS A 17 7.99 13.61 18.99
N GLU A 18 7.06 12.77 18.59
CA GLU A 18 6.87 11.43 19.17
C GLU A 18 8.05 10.51 18.84
N MET A 19 8.55 10.52 17.59
CA MET A 19 9.76 9.77 17.22
C MET A 19 10.97 10.17 18.07
N ARG A 20 11.19 11.48 18.27
CA ARG A 20 12.29 11.98 19.11
C ARG A 20 12.12 11.63 20.59
N ALA A 21 10.89 11.63 21.10
CA ALA A 21 10.60 11.17 22.47
C ALA A 21 10.94 9.69 22.67
N LEU A 22 10.93 8.88 21.61
CA LEU A 22 11.38 7.49 21.58
C LEU A 22 12.90 7.35 21.35
N GLY A 23 13.63 8.46 21.22
CA GLY A 23 15.06 8.46 20.89
C GLY A 23 15.37 8.10 19.44
N TRP A 24 14.39 8.26 18.52
CA TRP A 24 14.59 7.96 17.11
C TRP A 24 14.93 9.23 16.32
N GLU A 25 16.04 9.20 15.61
CA GLU A 25 16.35 10.20 14.59
C GLU A 25 15.65 9.91 13.26
N GLN A 26 15.46 8.62 12.96
CA GLN A 26 14.84 8.13 11.72
C GLN A 26 14.02 6.88 12.01
N ALA A 27 12.87 6.72 11.33
CA ALA A 27 12.12 5.48 11.33
C ALA A 27 12.74 4.48 10.35
N ASP A 28 12.59 3.19 10.61
CA ASP A 28 12.93 2.14 9.64
C ASP A 28 11.89 2.06 8.53
N ILE A 29 10.61 2.19 8.90
CA ILE A 29 9.46 2.08 8.00
C ILE A 29 8.48 3.20 8.33
N ILE A 30 7.96 3.85 7.29
CA ILE A 30 6.89 4.83 7.41
C ILE A 30 5.67 4.30 6.66
N LEU A 31 4.57 4.07 7.38
CA LEU A 31 3.33 3.51 6.85
C LEU A 31 2.29 4.62 6.63
N PHE A 32 1.90 4.83 5.38
CA PHE A 32 0.80 5.71 4.99
C PHE A 32 -0.51 4.92 4.92
N THR A 33 -1.58 5.47 5.48
CA THR A 33 -2.90 4.84 5.46
C THR A 33 -4.01 5.84 5.14
N GLY A 34 -5.03 5.38 4.41
CA GLY A 34 -6.23 6.18 4.14
C GLY A 34 -7.16 6.32 5.33
N ASP A 35 -7.00 5.53 6.38
CA ASP A 35 -7.78 5.63 7.62
C ASP A 35 -7.10 6.55 8.64
N ALA A 36 -7.91 7.10 9.56
CA ALA A 36 -7.39 7.61 10.82
C ALA A 36 -6.65 6.51 11.58
N TYR A 37 -5.61 6.88 12.34
CA TYR A 37 -4.90 5.90 13.14
C TYR A 37 -5.68 5.54 14.39
N VAL A 38 -6.11 4.28 14.44
CA VAL A 38 -6.69 3.65 15.62
C VAL A 38 -5.86 2.38 15.91
N ASP A 39 -5.23 2.33 17.07
CA ASP A 39 -4.40 1.19 17.47
C ASP A 39 -5.28 0.03 17.96
N HIS A 40 -5.90 -0.65 17.02
CA HIS A 40 -6.81 -1.76 17.29
C HIS A 40 -6.64 -2.85 16.22
N PRO A 41 -6.77 -4.14 16.58
CA PRO A 41 -6.56 -5.26 15.65
C PRO A 41 -7.52 -5.30 14.46
N SER A 42 -8.60 -4.54 14.46
CA SER A 42 -9.49 -4.39 13.30
C SER A 42 -8.93 -3.44 12.22
N PHE A 43 -7.84 -2.71 12.50
CA PHE A 43 -7.25 -1.75 11.58
C PHE A 43 -5.92 -2.28 11.02
N GLY A 44 -5.87 -2.50 9.71
CA GLY A 44 -4.71 -3.09 9.05
C GLY A 44 -3.41 -2.33 9.28
N ALA A 45 -3.45 -0.99 9.32
CA ALA A 45 -2.27 -0.18 9.60
C ALA A 45 -1.71 -0.42 11.02
N ALA A 46 -2.59 -0.57 12.03
CA ALA A 46 -2.19 -0.90 13.39
C ALA A 46 -1.58 -2.31 13.45
N VAL A 47 -2.23 -3.30 12.84
CA VAL A 47 -1.74 -4.69 12.81
C VAL A 47 -0.35 -4.75 12.17
N ILE A 48 -0.18 -4.20 10.98
CA ILE A 48 1.10 -4.21 10.24
C ILE A 48 2.17 -3.44 11.03
N GLY A 49 1.83 -2.26 11.56
CA GLY A 49 2.75 -1.48 12.36
C GLY A 49 3.23 -2.22 13.62
N ARG A 50 2.31 -2.85 14.36
CA ARG A 50 2.65 -3.62 15.57
C ARG A 50 3.41 -4.90 15.27
N VAL A 51 3.10 -5.59 14.19
CA VAL A 51 3.85 -6.79 13.75
C VAL A 51 5.30 -6.42 13.41
N LEU A 52 5.52 -5.32 12.70
CA LEU A 52 6.86 -4.81 12.38
C LEU A 52 7.59 -4.31 13.63
N GLU A 53 6.91 -3.58 14.54
CA GLU A 53 7.48 -3.16 15.81
C GLU A 53 7.90 -4.37 16.67
N ASN A 54 7.06 -5.39 16.74
CA ASN A 54 7.39 -6.64 17.46
C ASN A 54 8.58 -7.38 16.84
N ALA A 55 8.80 -7.22 15.53
CA ALA A 55 9.98 -7.73 14.83
C ALA A 55 11.23 -6.88 15.04
N GLY A 56 11.16 -5.78 15.82
CA GLY A 56 12.28 -4.93 16.22
C GLY A 56 12.51 -3.70 15.33
N PHE A 57 11.58 -3.37 14.44
CA PHE A 57 11.70 -2.20 13.56
C PHE A 57 11.07 -0.94 14.18
N LYS A 58 11.67 0.21 13.87
CA LYS A 58 11.13 1.54 14.20
C LYS A 58 10.06 1.91 13.17
N VAL A 59 8.80 1.86 13.55
CA VAL A 59 7.67 2.10 12.64
C VAL A 59 6.94 3.38 13.01
N ALA A 60 6.75 4.26 12.04
CA ALA A 60 5.94 5.46 12.18
C ALA A 60 4.75 5.41 11.21
N ILE A 61 3.63 6.02 11.58
CA ILE A 61 2.40 6.03 10.78
C ILE A 61 2.06 7.46 10.35
N VAL A 62 1.68 7.63 9.09
CA VAL A 62 1.07 8.84 8.54
C VAL A 62 -0.38 8.52 8.18
N PRO A 63 -1.34 8.79 9.10
CA PRO A 63 -2.74 8.56 8.84
C PRO A 63 -3.32 9.71 8.02
N GLN A 64 -4.15 9.39 7.05
CA GLN A 64 -4.91 10.33 6.22
C GLN A 64 -4.11 11.58 5.80
N PRO A 65 -2.96 11.42 5.10
CA PRO A 65 -2.16 12.58 4.71
C PRO A 65 -2.96 13.52 3.81
N ASN A 66 -2.80 14.84 4.01
CA ASN A 66 -3.39 15.81 3.10
C ASN A 66 -2.65 15.77 1.75
N TRP A 67 -3.37 15.34 0.74
CA TRP A 67 -2.85 15.14 -0.62
C TRP A 67 -3.13 16.30 -1.57
N ARG A 68 -3.86 17.34 -1.08
CA ARG A 68 -4.32 18.48 -1.87
C ARG A 68 -3.54 19.77 -1.64
N ASP A 69 -2.66 19.81 -0.65
CA ASP A 69 -1.89 20.99 -0.27
C ASP A 69 -0.41 20.92 -0.74
N ASP A 70 0.48 21.54 0.04
CA ASP A 70 1.93 21.55 -0.18
C ASP A 70 2.64 20.22 0.11
N LEU A 71 1.86 19.15 0.36
CA LEU A 71 2.33 17.79 0.63
C LEU A 71 3.23 17.69 1.89
N ARG A 72 3.01 18.58 2.88
CA ARG A 72 3.78 18.58 4.12
C ARG A 72 3.63 17.29 4.91
N ASP A 73 2.45 16.66 4.87
CA ASP A 73 2.18 15.40 5.57
C ASP A 73 3.04 14.25 5.02
N PHE A 74 3.34 14.27 3.72
CA PHE A 74 4.21 13.29 3.09
C PHE A 74 5.70 13.51 3.42
N LYS A 75 6.06 14.71 3.86
CA LYS A 75 7.44 15.11 4.18
C LYS A 75 7.71 15.17 5.68
N LYS A 76 6.68 15.23 6.52
CA LYS A 76 6.79 15.54 7.96
C LYS A 76 7.63 14.56 8.78
N LEU A 77 7.75 13.29 8.35
CA LEU A 77 8.55 12.28 9.05
C LEU A 77 9.92 12.02 8.39
N GLY A 78 10.20 12.67 7.25
CA GLY A 78 11.43 12.46 6.48
C GLY A 78 11.43 11.13 5.73
N GLU A 79 12.64 10.62 5.45
CA GLU A 79 12.85 9.35 4.73
C GLU A 79 12.94 8.18 5.71
N PRO A 80 12.34 7.01 5.44
CA PRO A 80 12.59 5.80 6.20
C PRO A 80 13.96 5.20 5.84
N ARG A 81 14.54 4.46 6.75
CA ARG A 81 15.79 3.73 6.49
C ARG A 81 15.62 2.58 5.51
N LEU A 82 14.44 1.94 5.46
CA LEU A 82 14.19 0.74 4.67
C LEU A 82 13.20 0.99 3.52
N PHE A 83 11.97 1.34 3.83
CA PHE A 83 10.93 1.55 2.81
C PHE A 83 9.73 2.33 3.32
N PHE A 84 9.00 2.91 2.38
CA PHE A 84 7.64 3.38 2.60
C PHE A 84 6.64 2.26 2.38
N ALA A 85 5.60 2.20 3.21
CA ALA A 85 4.46 1.30 3.02
C ALA A 85 3.17 2.12 2.82
N VAL A 86 2.28 1.66 1.92
CA VAL A 86 1.03 2.36 1.63
C VAL A 86 -0.14 1.38 1.61
N SER A 87 -1.24 1.77 2.28
CA SER A 87 -2.53 1.08 2.18
C SER A 87 -3.69 2.08 2.10
N SER A 88 -4.83 1.66 1.55
CA SER A 88 -6.05 2.47 1.54
C SER A 88 -6.72 2.57 2.91
N GLY A 89 -6.36 1.71 3.84
CA GLY A 89 -7.04 1.50 5.12
C GLY A 89 -7.82 0.19 5.16
N CYS A 90 -8.85 0.12 5.99
CA CYS A 90 -9.68 -1.07 6.20
C CYS A 90 -10.54 -1.43 5.00
N MET A 91 -10.89 -0.43 4.18
CA MET A 91 -11.70 -0.61 2.98
C MET A 91 -10.98 -0.13 1.73
N ASP A 92 -11.43 -0.64 0.59
CA ASP A 92 -11.14 -0.05 -0.71
C ASP A 92 -11.70 1.37 -0.77
N SER A 93 -10.90 2.35 -1.24
CA SER A 93 -11.28 3.77 -1.22
C SER A 93 -12.53 4.06 -2.04
N MET A 94 -12.69 3.40 -3.20
CA MET A 94 -13.85 3.59 -4.05
C MET A 94 -15.12 3.00 -3.43
N VAL A 95 -15.03 1.81 -2.81
CA VAL A 95 -16.14 1.20 -2.07
C VAL A 95 -16.53 2.04 -0.85
N ASN A 96 -15.55 2.66 -0.20
CA ASN A 96 -15.80 3.54 0.93
C ASN A 96 -16.48 4.85 0.53
N HIS A 97 -16.09 5.42 -0.63
CA HIS A 97 -16.60 6.72 -1.09
C HIS A 97 -17.95 6.63 -1.79
N TYR A 98 -18.21 5.55 -2.51
CA TYR A 98 -19.36 5.46 -3.40
C TYR A 98 -20.31 4.32 -3.02
N THR A 99 -21.58 4.55 -3.27
CA THR A 99 -22.61 3.50 -3.27
C THR A 99 -22.52 2.66 -4.54
N ALA A 100 -23.23 1.54 -4.58
CA ALA A 100 -23.34 0.71 -5.79
C ALA A 100 -23.93 1.47 -7.02
N ASN A 101 -24.66 2.55 -6.80
CA ASN A 101 -25.19 3.41 -7.87
C ASN A 101 -24.28 4.63 -8.16
N ILE A 102 -22.99 4.52 -7.83
CA ILE A 102 -21.96 5.57 -8.06
C ILE A 102 -22.34 6.92 -7.42
N ARG A 103 -23.10 6.92 -6.33
CA ARG A 103 -23.40 8.14 -5.55
C ARG A 103 -22.37 8.28 -4.44
N LEU A 104 -21.81 9.48 -4.31
CA LEU A 104 -20.90 9.83 -3.22
C LEU A 104 -21.62 9.66 -1.87
N ARG A 105 -20.94 9.02 -0.91
CA ARG A 105 -21.41 8.91 0.47
C ARG A 105 -21.17 10.22 1.22
N SER A 106 -22.04 10.54 2.15
CA SER A 106 -21.95 11.74 2.98
C SER A 106 -20.95 11.60 4.12
N ASP A 107 -20.64 10.38 4.51
CA ASP A 107 -19.83 10.04 5.68
C ASP A 107 -18.74 9.00 5.36
N ASP A 108 -17.66 9.05 6.13
CA ASP A 108 -16.57 8.06 6.14
C ASP A 108 -16.34 7.60 7.57
N ALA A 109 -16.74 6.36 7.89
CA ALA A 109 -16.62 5.78 9.23
C ALA A 109 -15.16 5.64 9.72
N TYR A 110 -14.18 5.73 8.83
CA TYR A 110 -12.75 5.61 9.14
C TYR A 110 -12.03 6.96 9.26
N THR A 111 -12.79 8.03 9.27
CA THR A 111 -12.29 9.41 9.40
C THR A 111 -12.78 10.03 10.71
N PRO A 112 -11.99 10.88 11.39
CA PRO A 112 -12.42 11.58 12.59
C PRO A 112 -13.71 12.37 12.35
N GLY A 113 -14.69 12.18 13.22
CA GLY A 113 -16.01 12.83 13.10
C GLY A 113 -16.86 12.33 11.94
N GLY A 114 -16.48 11.25 11.26
CA GLY A 114 -17.23 10.70 10.13
C GLY A 114 -17.19 11.55 8.85
N VAL A 115 -16.29 12.53 8.77
CA VAL A 115 -16.25 13.50 7.67
C VAL A 115 -15.66 12.86 6.40
N SER A 116 -16.46 12.83 5.31
CA SER A 116 -16.01 12.31 4.02
C SER A 116 -15.02 13.26 3.30
N GLY A 117 -14.24 12.72 2.35
CA GLY A 117 -13.40 13.52 1.45
C GLY A 117 -11.96 13.77 1.91
N TYR A 118 -11.54 13.26 3.06
CA TYR A 118 -10.11 13.31 3.46
C TYR A 118 -9.26 12.34 2.64
N ARG A 119 -9.75 11.15 2.43
CA ARG A 119 -9.11 10.13 1.59
C ARG A 119 -9.31 10.46 0.11
N PRO A 120 -8.32 10.28 -0.78
CA PRO A 120 -8.53 10.38 -2.23
C PRO A 120 -9.24 9.13 -2.78
N ASP A 121 -9.86 9.28 -3.93
CA ASP A 121 -10.19 8.15 -4.78
C ASP A 121 -8.92 7.41 -5.18
N TYR A 122 -8.95 6.07 -5.20
CA TYR A 122 -7.77 5.24 -5.45
C TYR A 122 -6.58 5.61 -4.54
N ALA A 123 -6.81 5.63 -3.24
CA ALA A 123 -5.88 6.15 -2.24
C ALA A 123 -4.47 5.56 -2.34
N VAL A 124 -4.35 4.24 -2.58
CA VAL A 124 -3.04 3.59 -2.75
C VAL A 124 -2.29 4.19 -3.92
N LYS A 125 -2.93 4.37 -5.07
CA LYS A 125 -2.33 4.98 -6.26
C LYS A 125 -1.89 6.43 -6.00
N VAL A 126 -2.78 7.25 -5.45
CA VAL A 126 -2.52 8.67 -5.21
C VAL A 126 -1.36 8.87 -4.25
N TYR A 127 -1.38 8.18 -3.11
CA TYR A 127 -0.32 8.30 -2.10
C TYR A 127 1.02 7.79 -2.64
N SER A 128 1.02 6.67 -3.33
CA SER A 128 2.23 6.08 -3.91
C SER A 128 2.89 7.01 -4.93
N ASN A 129 2.12 7.57 -5.84
CA ASN A 129 2.64 8.50 -6.86
C ASN A 129 3.21 9.79 -6.22
N ILE A 130 2.58 10.30 -5.14
CA ILE A 130 3.13 11.43 -4.39
C ILE A 130 4.46 11.04 -3.74
N ILE A 131 4.52 9.89 -3.08
CA ILE A 131 5.74 9.39 -2.41
C ILE A 131 6.86 9.19 -3.45
N LYS A 132 6.60 8.54 -4.57
CA LYS A 132 7.60 8.32 -5.64
C LYS A 132 8.10 9.63 -6.25
N LYS A 133 7.22 10.64 -6.38
CA LYS A 133 7.62 11.98 -6.85
C LYS A 133 8.55 12.68 -5.86
N ILE A 134 8.34 12.53 -4.55
CA ILE A 134 9.15 13.19 -3.51
C ILE A 134 10.42 12.38 -3.23
N TYR A 135 10.32 11.06 -3.20
CA TYR A 135 11.37 10.11 -2.78
C TYR A 135 11.57 9.00 -3.83
N PRO A 136 12.06 9.31 -5.03
CA PRO A 136 12.10 8.36 -6.16
C PRO A 136 12.99 7.13 -5.91
N ASN A 137 13.98 7.25 -5.03
CA ASN A 137 14.98 6.21 -4.79
C ASN A 137 14.67 5.32 -3.57
N ILE A 138 13.65 5.68 -2.79
CA ILE A 138 13.29 4.90 -1.60
C ILE A 138 12.32 3.78 -2.03
N PRO A 139 12.55 2.52 -1.58
CA PRO A 139 11.64 1.43 -1.86
C PRO A 139 10.21 1.72 -1.38
N LEU A 140 9.24 1.34 -2.19
CA LEU A 140 7.82 1.52 -1.91
C LEU A 140 7.08 0.19 -1.97
N VAL A 141 6.45 -0.18 -0.86
CA VAL A 141 5.64 -1.39 -0.71
C VAL A 141 4.18 -1.00 -0.58
N ILE A 142 3.32 -1.54 -1.41
CA ILE A 142 1.87 -1.33 -1.31
C ILE A 142 1.17 -2.59 -0.81
N GLY A 143 0.05 -2.43 -0.10
CA GLY A 143 -0.69 -3.57 0.44
C GLY A 143 -2.11 -3.19 0.86
N GLY A 144 -2.74 -4.11 1.59
CA GLY A 144 -4.12 -3.98 2.04
C GLY A 144 -5.14 -4.38 0.98
N ILE A 145 -6.41 -4.12 1.26
CA ILE A 145 -7.54 -4.61 0.44
C ILE A 145 -7.54 -4.00 -0.97
N GLU A 146 -7.31 -2.71 -1.11
CA GLU A 146 -7.32 -2.02 -2.40
C GLU A 146 -6.21 -2.54 -3.32
N ALA A 147 -4.98 -2.68 -2.82
CA ALA A 147 -3.88 -3.25 -3.57
C ALA A 147 -4.13 -4.72 -3.93
N SER A 148 -4.65 -5.51 -3.00
CA SER A 148 -4.94 -6.92 -3.21
C SER A 148 -5.99 -7.16 -4.29
N LEU A 149 -7.06 -6.36 -4.31
CA LEU A 149 -8.13 -6.46 -5.31
C LEU A 149 -7.67 -6.05 -6.71
N ARG A 150 -6.76 -5.06 -6.79
CA ARG A 150 -6.27 -4.48 -8.05
C ARG A 150 -4.88 -5.00 -8.47
N ARG A 151 -4.42 -6.13 -7.92
CA ARG A 151 -3.09 -6.70 -8.22
C ARG A 151 -2.91 -7.20 -9.65
N PHE A 152 -4.02 -7.45 -10.35
CA PHE A 152 -4.04 -7.86 -11.76
C PHE A 152 -4.76 -6.83 -12.62
N THR A 153 -4.74 -7.01 -13.94
CA THR A 153 -5.66 -6.33 -14.84
C THR A 153 -7.10 -6.58 -14.37
N HIS A 154 -7.87 -5.52 -14.18
CA HIS A 154 -9.21 -5.60 -13.61
C HIS A 154 -10.16 -4.63 -14.31
N TYR A 155 -11.45 -4.96 -14.27
CA TYR A 155 -12.49 -4.05 -14.67
C TYR A 155 -12.81 -3.09 -13.54
N ASP A 156 -12.66 -1.80 -13.82
CA ASP A 156 -13.00 -0.74 -12.89
C ASP A 156 -14.42 -0.25 -13.15
N TYR A 157 -15.30 -0.56 -12.22
CA TYR A 157 -16.72 -0.26 -12.32
C TYR A 157 -17.02 1.24 -12.39
N TRP A 158 -16.27 2.05 -11.66
CA TRP A 158 -16.51 3.50 -11.56
C TRP A 158 -16.13 4.23 -12.83
N SER A 159 -15.05 3.86 -13.48
CA SER A 159 -14.61 4.45 -14.77
C SER A 159 -15.14 3.68 -15.98
N ASN A 160 -15.86 2.57 -15.77
CA ASN A 160 -16.35 1.67 -16.84
C ASN A 160 -15.26 1.26 -17.83
N SER A 161 -14.08 0.95 -17.32
CA SER A 161 -12.91 0.62 -18.14
C SER A 161 -12.05 -0.48 -17.53
N LEU A 162 -11.25 -1.15 -18.35
CA LEU A 162 -10.17 -1.98 -17.84
C LEU A 162 -9.04 -1.10 -17.32
N LYS A 163 -8.44 -1.54 -16.23
CA LYS A 163 -7.25 -0.91 -15.64
C LYS A 163 -6.12 -1.92 -15.56
N PRO A 164 -4.87 -1.50 -15.72
CA PRO A 164 -3.72 -2.36 -15.46
C PRO A 164 -3.62 -2.71 -13.97
N SER A 165 -2.65 -3.55 -13.62
CA SER A 165 -2.32 -3.79 -12.22
C SER A 165 -2.02 -2.47 -11.50
N ILE A 166 -2.51 -2.34 -10.26
CA ILE A 166 -2.20 -1.18 -9.40
C ILE A 166 -0.69 -1.03 -9.16
N LEU A 167 0.07 -2.12 -9.25
CA LEU A 167 1.52 -2.09 -9.13
C LEU A 167 2.18 -1.23 -10.22
N ILE A 168 1.62 -1.28 -11.45
CA ILE A 168 2.06 -0.42 -12.56
C ILE A 168 1.59 1.02 -12.33
N ASP A 169 0.30 1.20 -12.00
CA ASP A 169 -0.31 2.52 -11.83
C ASP A 169 0.25 3.33 -10.66
N SER A 170 0.77 2.65 -9.64
CA SER A 170 1.32 3.27 -8.43
C SER A 170 2.85 3.42 -8.45
N GLU A 171 3.52 2.87 -9.46
CA GLU A 171 4.99 2.81 -9.56
C GLU A 171 5.65 2.16 -8.32
N ALA A 172 4.92 1.33 -7.58
CA ALA A 172 5.44 0.66 -6.42
C ALA A 172 6.39 -0.49 -6.79
N ASP A 173 7.35 -0.76 -5.92
CA ASP A 173 8.36 -1.80 -6.15
C ASP A 173 7.83 -3.21 -5.81
N ILE A 174 7.05 -3.31 -4.74
CA ILE A 174 6.42 -4.57 -4.28
C ILE A 174 4.97 -4.30 -3.87
N LEU A 175 4.11 -5.25 -4.21
CA LEU A 175 2.74 -5.37 -3.72
C LEU A 175 2.64 -6.59 -2.82
N VAL A 176 2.15 -6.41 -1.59
CA VAL A 176 1.82 -7.50 -0.67
C VAL A 176 0.32 -7.71 -0.66
N TYR A 177 -0.14 -8.95 -0.95
CA TYR A 177 -1.57 -9.25 -1.01
C TYR A 177 -2.00 -10.29 0.03
N GLY A 178 -3.30 -10.24 0.36
CA GLY A 178 -3.87 -11.12 1.38
C GLY A 178 -3.42 -10.76 2.79
N MET A 179 -3.07 -11.77 3.59
CA MET A 179 -2.58 -11.61 4.97
C MET A 179 -1.11 -11.20 4.93
N GLY A 180 -0.87 -9.90 5.07
CA GLY A 180 0.42 -9.27 4.81
C GLY A 180 1.46 -9.37 5.93
N GLU A 181 1.12 -9.93 7.10
CA GLU A 181 1.96 -9.89 8.31
C GLU A 181 3.30 -10.61 8.12
N LYS A 182 3.27 -11.80 7.57
CA LYS A 182 4.50 -12.57 7.32
C LYS A 182 5.39 -11.98 6.23
N PRO A 183 4.86 -11.72 5.01
CA PRO A 183 5.68 -11.17 3.95
C PRO A 183 6.25 -9.79 4.28
N ILE A 184 5.53 -8.90 4.97
CA ILE A 184 6.05 -7.57 5.29
C ILE A 184 7.23 -7.62 6.28
N VAL A 185 7.19 -8.53 7.25
CA VAL A 185 8.29 -8.76 8.18
C VAL A 185 9.51 -9.33 7.44
N GLU A 186 9.31 -10.27 6.55
CA GLU A 186 10.41 -10.86 5.76
C GLU A 186 11.04 -9.83 4.83
N ILE A 187 10.25 -8.97 4.17
CA ILE A 187 10.73 -7.84 3.38
C ILE A 187 11.61 -6.94 4.25
N ALA A 188 11.12 -6.51 5.41
CA ALA A 188 11.84 -5.64 6.32
C ALA A 188 13.17 -6.27 6.80
N GLN A 189 13.15 -7.55 7.17
CA GLN A 189 14.33 -8.28 7.63
C GLN A 189 15.38 -8.43 6.52
N ARG A 190 14.99 -8.76 5.30
CA ARG A 190 15.94 -8.92 4.19
C ARG A 190 16.55 -7.56 3.78
N LEU A 191 15.74 -6.51 3.69
CA LEU A 191 16.23 -5.15 3.42
C LEU A 191 17.17 -4.66 4.53
N SER A 192 16.88 -4.93 5.80
CA SER A 192 17.74 -4.55 6.92
C SER A 192 19.11 -5.26 6.92
N ARG A 193 19.20 -6.42 6.26
CA ARG A 193 20.44 -7.17 6.05
C ARG A 193 21.18 -6.75 4.78
N GLY A 194 20.71 -5.71 4.08
CA GLY A 194 21.34 -5.18 2.87
C GLY A 194 20.90 -5.83 1.56
N ALA A 195 19.85 -6.64 1.56
CA ALA A 195 19.28 -7.13 0.30
C ALA A 195 18.67 -5.97 -0.49
N SER A 196 18.79 -6.01 -1.82
CA SER A 196 18.06 -5.09 -2.70
C SER A 196 16.59 -5.49 -2.79
N ILE A 197 15.70 -4.51 -2.96
CA ILE A 197 14.26 -4.74 -3.18
C ILE A 197 14.01 -5.70 -4.36
N TYR A 198 14.85 -5.69 -5.38
CA TYR A 198 14.76 -6.55 -6.56
C TYR A 198 15.17 -8.03 -6.30
N GLN A 199 15.76 -8.32 -5.14
CA GLN A 199 16.16 -9.67 -4.73
C GLN A 199 15.09 -10.40 -3.92
N LEU A 200 13.96 -9.74 -3.62
CA LEU A 200 12.92 -10.27 -2.73
C LEU A 200 11.83 -11.08 -3.44
N ARG A 201 12.06 -11.47 -4.69
CA ARG A 201 11.05 -12.06 -5.59
C ARG A 201 10.58 -13.46 -5.20
N ASP A 202 11.23 -14.12 -4.28
CA ASP A 202 10.93 -15.46 -3.77
C ASP A 202 10.03 -15.45 -2.53
N ILE A 203 9.72 -14.26 -1.97
CA ILE A 203 8.82 -14.13 -0.83
C ILE A 203 7.39 -14.49 -1.27
N PRO A 204 6.68 -15.37 -0.54
CA PRO A 204 5.29 -15.67 -0.84
C PRO A 204 4.36 -14.44 -0.68
N GLN A 205 3.25 -14.43 -1.40
CA GLN A 205 2.21 -13.39 -1.31
C GLN A 205 2.68 -11.99 -1.73
N ILE A 206 3.64 -11.90 -2.64
CA ILE A 206 4.03 -10.62 -3.23
C ILE A 206 3.75 -10.58 -4.74
N GLY A 207 3.56 -9.37 -5.25
CA GLY A 207 3.60 -9.03 -6.67
C GLY A 207 4.73 -8.05 -6.94
N TYR A 208 5.36 -8.14 -8.10
CA TYR A 208 6.42 -7.26 -8.56
C TYR A 208 6.43 -7.17 -10.07
N VAL A 209 7.07 -6.15 -10.62
CA VAL A 209 7.29 -6.00 -12.07
C VAL A 209 8.59 -6.68 -12.46
N ASP A 210 8.54 -7.52 -13.49
CA ASP A 210 9.71 -8.14 -14.08
C ASP A 210 9.66 -8.02 -15.61
N SER A 211 10.74 -7.58 -16.20
CA SER A 211 10.90 -7.52 -17.65
C SER A 211 11.26 -8.87 -18.28
N ASN A 212 11.75 -9.82 -17.49
CA ASN A 212 12.17 -11.14 -17.99
C ASN A 212 11.11 -12.22 -17.71
N LEU A 213 10.08 -12.27 -18.55
CA LEU A 213 8.98 -13.23 -18.45
C LEU A 213 9.38 -14.69 -18.81
N GLU A 214 10.42 -14.89 -19.60
CA GLU A 214 10.84 -16.23 -20.06
C GLU A 214 11.26 -17.14 -18.89
N LYS A 215 11.79 -16.55 -17.83
CA LYS A 215 12.18 -17.26 -16.60
C LYS A 215 11.02 -18.02 -15.95
N TYR A 216 9.81 -17.51 -16.09
CA TYR A 216 8.61 -18.03 -15.41
C TYR A 216 7.76 -18.91 -16.32
N SER A 217 7.83 -18.76 -17.64
CA SER A 217 6.98 -19.45 -18.62
C SER A 217 7.13 -20.96 -18.62
N LYS A 218 8.25 -21.49 -18.13
CA LYS A 218 8.58 -22.93 -18.12
C LYS A 218 8.25 -23.64 -16.81
N SER A 219 7.75 -22.94 -15.78
CA SER A 219 7.40 -23.57 -14.51
C SER A 219 6.02 -24.23 -14.58
N LYS A 220 5.91 -25.50 -14.16
CA LYS A 220 4.64 -26.23 -14.07
C LYS A 220 3.62 -25.60 -13.14
N ASN A 221 4.08 -24.74 -12.21
CA ASN A 221 3.23 -24.06 -11.22
C ASN A 221 2.89 -22.62 -11.62
N THR A 222 3.16 -22.23 -12.88
CA THR A 222 2.88 -20.88 -13.37
C THR A 222 1.59 -20.85 -14.15
N ILE A 223 0.70 -19.93 -13.82
CA ILE A 223 -0.52 -19.64 -14.58
C ILE A 223 -0.29 -18.30 -15.30
N ASN A 224 -0.32 -18.34 -16.63
CA ASN A 224 -0.22 -17.16 -17.46
C ASN A 224 -1.61 -16.54 -17.64
N LEU A 225 -1.79 -15.32 -17.17
CA LEU A 225 -2.99 -14.52 -17.42
C LEU A 225 -2.85 -13.77 -18.75
N HIS A 226 -3.99 -13.36 -19.33
CA HIS A 226 -3.97 -12.48 -20.50
C HIS A 226 -3.33 -11.12 -20.15
N SER A 227 -2.58 -10.56 -21.10
CA SER A 227 -2.08 -9.19 -21.00
C SER A 227 -3.24 -8.18 -20.92
N TYR A 228 -2.95 -6.97 -20.45
CA TYR A 228 -3.91 -5.88 -20.43
C TYR A 228 -4.51 -5.63 -21.82
N ASP A 229 -3.68 -5.49 -22.86
CA ASP A 229 -4.10 -5.22 -24.23
C ASP A 229 -5.03 -6.30 -24.77
N ARG A 230 -4.69 -7.58 -24.59
CA ARG A 230 -5.55 -8.69 -25.01
C ARG A 230 -6.86 -8.77 -24.25
N SER A 231 -6.88 -8.32 -23.01
CA SER A 231 -8.11 -8.26 -22.20
C SER A 231 -9.02 -7.12 -22.69
N GLU A 232 -8.45 -5.98 -23.09
CA GLU A 232 -9.17 -4.85 -23.64
C GLU A 232 -9.77 -5.18 -25.02
N GLU A 233 -9.01 -5.80 -25.92
CA GLU A 233 -9.50 -6.28 -27.22
C GLU A 233 -10.71 -7.21 -27.09
N ARG A 234 -10.70 -8.10 -26.09
CA ARG A 234 -11.82 -9.01 -25.81
C ARG A 234 -13.06 -8.28 -25.32
N ARG A 235 -12.90 -7.23 -24.54
CA ARG A 235 -14.01 -6.39 -24.07
C ARG A 235 -14.69 -5.69 -25.25
N VAL A 236 -13.94 -5.03 -26.08
CA VAL A 236 -14.42 -4.36 -27.29
C VAL A 236 -15.10 -5.34 -28.24
N GLY A 237 -14.53 -6.52 -28.47
CA GLY A 237 -15.12 -7.56 -29.31
C GLY A 237 -16.46 -8.09 -28.81
N LYS A 238 -16.68 -8.14 -27.49
CA LYS A 238 -17.98 -8.52 -26.90
C LYS A 238 -19.04 -7.42 -27.09
N GLU A 239 -18.69 -6.17 -26.95
CA GLU A 239 -19.60 -5.06 -27.18
C GLU A 239 -20.07 -5.00 -28.64
N CYS A 240 -19.21 -5.31 -29.60
CA CYS A 240 -19.58 -5.43 -31.01
C CYS A 240 -20.55 -6.59 -31.27
N ARG A 241 -20.46 -7.69 -30.52
CA ARG A 241 -21.37 -8.85 -30.68
C ARG A 241 -22.74 -8.66 -30.01
N SER A 242 -22.85 -7.77 -29.04
CA SER A 242 -24.14 -7.53 -28.34
C SER A 242 -25.03 -6.49 -29.01
N ARG A 243 -24.59 -5.89 -30.11
CA ARG A 243 -25.38 -4.92 -30.91
C ARG A 243 -26.02 -5.46 -32.19
N TRP A 244 -26.00 -6.80 -32.38
CA TRP A 244 -26.68 -7.47 -33.47
C TRP A 244 -27.83 -8.36 -32.98
#